data_41c3a5178538e9a52b8177766978beb1
#
_entry.id   41c3a5178538e9a52b8177766978beb1
#
_cell.length_a   1.000
_cell.length_b   1.000
_cell.length_c   1.000
_cell.angle_alpha   90.00
_cell.angle_beta   90.00
_cell.angle_gamma   90.00
#
_symmetry.space_group_name_H-M   'P 1'
#
loop_
_entity.id
_entity.type
_entity.pdbx_description
1 polymer ?
#
loop_
_entity_poly.entity_id
_entity_poly.type
_entity_poly.pdbx_seq_one_letter_code
_entity_poly.pdbx_strand_id
1 'polypeptide(L)'
;MSHTHEHNGGTHEQVAHEHPALRLADPRIVRQIHEALGDARSVANVGAGAAEYEPVDRWVLAIEPTEHRIARRTQGLTTTPIRGHAESLPIPSSSVDAAMACLTLHQWADWRIGVQELRRVARKRVVIFTYDPIYADRFWLLSDYLPELGYLHSRRFPPLEQQRVATGDEVQVETVVVPHDCENGLLAAHWRRPRAYLEEQVRAGIPTFQLPGAAQRLGGLQELAEDLGTGRWSERNRELLSLEQLDLGYRLLVTEL
;
A
#
# COMPACT_ATOMS: atom_id res chain seq x y z
N MET A 1 34.97 28.57 -1.79
CA MET A 1 33.52 28.73 -1.64
C MET A 1 32.90 27.37 -1.93
N SER A 2 32.72 26.59 -0.90
CA SER A 2 32.21 25.17 -0.99
C SER A 2 30.72 25.20 -0.75
N HIS A 3 29.96 24.85 -1.77
CA HIS A 3 28.52 24.61 -1.63
C HIS A 3 28.31 23.18 -1.15
N THR A 4 27.97 23.02 0.10
CA THR A 4 27.45 21.79 0.67
C THR A 4 25.98 21.66 0.26
N HIS A 5 25.66 20.65 -0.56
CA HIS A 5 24.29 20.22 -0.76
C HIS A 5 23.82 19.46 0.48
N GLU A 6 23.01 20.12 1.29
CA GLU A 6 22.22 19.45 2.33
C GLU A 6 21.15 18.59 1.66
N HIS A 7 21.29 17.28 1.80
CA HIS A 7 20.22 16.30 1.51
C HIS A 7 19.14 16.47 2.58
N ASN A 8 18.03 17.05 2.18
CA ASN A 8 16.84 17.21 3.00
C ASN A 8 16.11 15.84 3.12
N GLY A 9 16.66 14.94 3.93
CA GLY A 9 16.12 13.63 4.30
C GLY A 9 15.21 13.71 5.52
N GLY A 10 14.37 14.70 5.61
CA GLY A 10 13.45 14.82 6.73
C GLY A 10 12.04 14.89 6.22
N THR A 11 11.16 13.98 6.68
CA THR A 11 9.77 14.26 7.02
C THR A 11 8.78 13.11 6.89
N HIS A 12 9.19 11.87 6.57
CA HIS A 12 8.27 10.72 6.70
C HIS A 12 8.11 10.22 8.15
N GLU A 13 8.98 10.63 9.06
CA GLU A 13 8.99 10.18 10.47
C GLU A 13 7.94 10.85 11.38
N GLN A 14 7.45 12.04 11.02
CA GLN A 14 6.68 12.86 11.98
C GLN A 14 5.15 12.67 11.94
N VAL A 15 4.57 11.96 10.99
CA VAL A 15 3.10 11.92 10.81
C VAL A 15 2.44 10.61 11.26
N ALA A 16 3.19 9.68 11.84
CA ALA A 16 2.67 8.38 12.28
C ALA A 16 2.08 8.39 13.71
N HIS A 17 1.58 9.52 14.20
CA HIS A 17 0.95 9.58 15.51
C HIS A 17 -0.55 9.28 15.44
N GLU A 18 -0.93 8.26 16.22
CA GLU A 18 -2.26 7.98 16.78
C GLU A 18 -3.34 7.45 15.82
N HIS A 19 -3.47 6.12 15.73
CA HIS A 19 -4.68 5.32 15.92
C HIS A 19 -4.46 3.88 15.42
N PRO A 20 -4.19 2.92 16.35
CA PRO A 20 -3.92 1.52 15.99
C PRO A 20 -5.15 0.77 15.44
N ALA A 21 -6.35 1.24 15.76
CA ALA A 21 -7.59 0.52 15.44
C ALA A 21 -8.05 0.59 13.98
N LEU A 22 -7.51 1.53 13.15
CA LEU A 22 -7.98 1.77 11.79
C LEU A 22 -7.09 1.14 10.71
N ARG A 23 -6.07 0.35 11.07
CA ARG A 23 -5.11 -0.22 10.11
C ARG A 23 -5.13 -1.74 10.01
N LEU A 24 -6.21 -2.39 10.39
CA LEU A 24 -6.35 -3.82 10.12
C LEU A 24 -6.61 -4.00 8.63
N ALA A 25 -5.75 -4.78 7.97
CA ALA A 25 -5.98 -5.13 6.58
C ALA A 25 -7.27 -5.93 6.43
N ASP A 26 -8.01 -5.70 5.35
CA ASP A 26 -9.24 -6.47 5.08
C ASP A 26 -8.90 -7.95 4.91
N PRO A 27 -9.56 -8.87 5.64
CA PRO A 27 -9.20 -10.29 5.63
C PRO A 27 -9.36 -10.96 4.26
N ARG A 28 -10.18 -10.42 3.38
CA ARG A 28 -10.34 -10.92 1.99
C ARG A 28 -9.12 -10.58 1.14
N ILE A 29 -8.59 -9.37 1.29
CA ILE A 29 -7.36 -8.92 0.64
C ILE A 29 -6.17 -9.69 1.20
N VAL A 30 -6.08 -9.81 2.52
CA VAL A 30 -5.03 -10.61 3.19
C VAL A 30 -5.02 -12.04 2.68
N ARG A 31 -6.19 -12.66 2.57
CA ARG A 31 -6.32 -14.03 2.06
C ARG A 31 -5.77 -14.16 0.64
N GLN A 32 -6.13 -13.25 -0.27
CA GLN A 32 -5.61 -13.28 -1.64
C GLN A 32 -4.07 -13.15 -1.68
N ILE A 33 -3.50 -12.28 -0.84
CA ILE A 33 -2.04 -12.16 -0.70
C ILE A 33 -1.43 -13.47 -0.18
N HIS A 34 -2.04 -14.10 0.83
CA HIS A 34 -1.53 -15.35 1.40
C HIS A 34 -1.66 -16.53 0.43
N GLU A 35 -2.73 -16.60 -0.36
CA GLU A 35 -2.91 -17.58 -1.42
C GLU A 35 -1.83 -17.42 -2.50
N ALA A 36 -1.48 -16.18 -2.85
CA ALA A 36 -0.40 -15.89 -3.79
C ALA A 36 0.98 -16.35 -3.29
N LEU A 37 1.19 -16.50 -1.98
CA LEU A 37 2.43 -17.08 -1.41
C LEU A 37 2.52 -18.60 -1.59
N GLY A 38 1.44 -19.28 -1.96
CA GLY A 38 1.39 -20.72 -2.22
C GLY A 38 1.88 -21.57 -1.05
N ASP A 39 2.72 -22.57 -1.37
CA ASP A 39 3.29 -23.53 -0.41
C ASP A 39 4.53 -23.02 0.34
N ALA A 40 4.88 -21.74 0.20
CA ALA A 40 6.04 -21.17 0.88
C ALA A 40 5.93 -21.32 2.40
N ARG A 41 6.96 -21.94 3.03
CA ARG A 41 7.03 -22.13 4.48
C ARG A 41 7.80 -21.02 5.19
N SER A 42 8.64 -20.32 4.44
CA SER A 42 9.44 -19.18 4.92
C SER A 42 9.27 -18.00 3.98
N VAL A 43 8.99 -16.82 4.56
CA VAL A 43 8.69 -15.59 3.82
C VAL A 43 9.53 -14.44 4.34
N ALA A 44 10.21 -13.70 3.46
CA ALA A 44 10.77 -12.39 3.78
C ALA A 44 9.71 -11.32 3.46
N ASN A 45 9.25 -10.60 4.48
CA ASN A 45 8.37 -9.45 4.31
C ASN A 45 9.20 -8.17 4.33
N VAL A 46 9.35 -7.51 3.17
CA VAL A 46 10.23 -6.34 2.99
C VAL A 46 9.42 -5.05 2.99
N GLY A 47 9.80 -4.10 3.86
CA GLY A 47 8.98 -2.95 4.21
C GLY A 47 7.79 -3.35 5.07
N ALA A 48 8.07 -4.19 6.05
CA ALA A 48 7.08 -4.96 6.82
C ALA A 48 6.11 -4.11 7.65
N GLY A 49 6.43 -2.83 7.89
CA GLY A 49 5.57 -1.91 8.62
C GLY A 49 5.06 -2.46 9.94
N ALA A 50 3.75 -2.35 10.16
CA ALA A 50 3.06 -2.85 11.35
C ALA A 50 2.57 -4.31 11.24
N ALA A 51 3.03 -5.06 10.22
CA ALA A 51 2.66 -6.46 9.97
C ALA A 51 1.23 -6.70 9.44
N GLU A 52 0.61 -5.70 8.84
CA GLU A 52 -0.80 -5.73 8.41
C GLU A 52 -1.14 -6.89 7.45
N TYR A 53 -0.18 -7.36 6.65
CA TYR A 53 -0.36 -8.39 5.64
C TYR A 53 0.45 -9.68 5.92
N GLU A 54 1.07 -9.79 7.10
CA GLU A 54 1.91 -10.96 7.41
C GLU A 54 1.11 -12.23 7.64
N PRO A 55 1.50 -13.35 7.03
CA PRO A 55 0.89 -14.64 7.34
C PRO A 55 1.29 -15.10 8.74
N VAL A 56 0.33 -15.69 9.46
CA VAL A 56 0.52 -16.21 10.82
C VAL A 56 0.77 -17.73 10.86
N ASP A 57 0.61 -18.41 9.72
CA ASP A 57 0.65 -19.85 9.55
C ASP A 57 2.02 -20.38 9.10
N ARG A 58 3.00 -19.48 8.91
CA ARG A 58 4.32 -19.79 8.40
C ARG A 58 5.39 -18.90 9.02
N TRP A 59 6.66 -19.28 8.86
CA TRP A 59 7.75 -18.47 9.37
C TRP A 59 7.93 -17.21 8.52
N VAL A 60 7.97 -16.06 9.16
CA VAL A 60 8.16 -14.76 8.51
C VAL A 60 9.40 -14.07 9.05
N LEU A 61 10.26 -13.58 8.17
CA LEU A 61 11.33 -12.65 8.47
C LEU A 61 10.90 -11.26 8.03
N ALA A 62 10.61 -10.41 9.00
CA ALA A 62 10.21 -9.04 8.73
C ALA A 62 11.44 -8.13 8.58
N ILE A 63 11.51 -7.37 7.49
CA ILE A 63 12.59 -6.41 7.22
C ILE A 63 11.99 -5.02 7.13
N GLU A 64 12.40 -4.12 8.02
CA GLU A 64 11.87 -2.77 8.14
C GLU A 64 13.03 -1.80 8.48
N PRO A 65 13.23 -0.70 7.73
CA PRO A 65 14.33 0.24 8.01
C PRO A 65 14.10 1.08 9.27
N THR A 66 12.84 1.28 9.68
CA THR A 66 12.44 2.26 10.68
C THR A 66 12.24 1.61 12.06
N GLU A 67 13.08 1.94 13.04
CA GLU A 67 13.00 1.42 14.41
C GLU A 67 11.63 1.66 15.05
N HIS A 68 11.05 2.85 14.81
CA HIS A 68 9.74 3.18 15.33
C HIS A 68 8.64 2.23 14.82
N ARG A 69 8.67 1.82 13.55
CA ARG A 69 7.72 0.83 13.00
C ARG A 69 7.98 -0.56 13.56
N ILE A 70 9.24 -0.93 13.73
CA ILE A 70 9.62 -2.18 14.39
C ILE A 70 9.06 -2.24 15.82
N ALA A 71 9.20 -1.16 16.58
CA ALA A 71 8.71 -1.08 17.96
C ALA A 71 7.17 -1.11 18.08
N ARG A 72 6.45 -0.76 17.01
CA ARG A 72 4.97 -0.77 16.97
C ARG A 72 4.37 -2.09 16.48
N ARG A 73 5.20 -3.05 16.11
CA ARG A 73 4.70 -4.36 15.68
C ARG A 73 3.94 -5.04 16.81
N THR A 74 2.82 -5.62 16.49
CA THR A 74 1.89 -6.22 17.45
C THR A 74 2.60 -7.31 18.26
N GLN A 75 2.51 -7.25 19.57
CA GLN A 75 2.97 -8.32 20.45
C GLN A 75 2.17 -9.60 20.13
N GLY A 76 2.87 -10.71 19.95
CA GLY A 76 2.26 -12.01 19.60
C GLY A 76 2.57 -12.52 18.20
N LEU A 77 3.23 -11.73 17.36
CA LEU A 77 3.78 -12.24 16.09
C LEU A 77 5.00 -13.12 16.38
N THR A 78 5.07 -14.28 15.72
CA THR A 78 6.20 -15.23 15.83
C THR A 78 7.47 -14.73 15.12
N THR A 79 7.47 -13.50 14.63
CA THR A 79 8.46 -12.94 13.73
C THR A 79 9.39 -11.99 14.46
N THR A 80 10.70 -12.21 14.30
CA THR A 80 11.72 -11.28 14.77
C THR A 80 11.99 -10.26 13.65
N PRO A 81 11.62 -8.99 13.82
CA PRO A 81 11.95 -7.98 12.83
C PRO A 81 13.44 -7.68 12.83
N ILE A 82 14.02 -7.53 11.65
CA ILE A 82 15.38 -7.05 11.48
C ILE A 82 15.39 -5.69 10.79
N ARG A 83 16.35 -4.86 11.18
CA ARG A 83 16.55 -3.58 10.51
C ARG A 83 17.25 -3.79 9.18
N GLY A 84 16.67 -3.26 8.09
CA GLY A 84 17.26 -3.38 6.75
C GLY A 84 16.53 -2.53 5.73
N HIS A 85 17.22 -2.17 4.66
CA HIS A 85 16.69 -1.47 3.50
C HIS A 85 16.41 -2.46 2.38
N ALA A 86 15.39 -2.19 1.57
CA ALA A 86 14.99 -3.06 0.46
C ALA A 86 16.10 -3.22 -0.57
N GLU A 87 16.91 -2.19 -0.78
CA GLU A 87 18.00 -2.13 -1.74
C GLU A 87 19.25 -2.94 -1.32
N SER A 88 19.28 -3.42 -0.08
CA SER A 88 20.38 -4.24 0.45
C SER A 88 19.88 -5.09 1.61
N LEU A 89 19.22 -6.20 1.27
CA LEU A 89 18.62 -7.07 2.28
C LEU A 89 19.71 -7.81 3.06
N PRO A 90 19.68 -7.78 4.42
CA PRO A 90 20.72 -8.37 5.26
C PRO A 90 20.55 -9.88 5.42
N ILE A 91 20.18 -10.57 4.35
CA ILE A 91 20.00 -12.02 4.30
C ILE A 91 20.63 -12.60 3.03
N PRO A 92 21.11 -13.86 3.06
CA PRO A 92 21.73 -14.50 1.91
C PRO A 92 20.77 -14.69 0.73
N SER A 93 21.34 -14.88 -0.46
CA SER A 93 20.58 -15.31 -1.64
C SER A 93 19.87 -16.64 -1.37
N SER A 94 18.69 -16.82 -1.95
CA SER A 94 17.89 -18.04 -1.87
C SER A 94 17.73 -18.57 -0.43
N SER A 95 17.51 -17.68 0.54
CA SER A 95 17.43 -18.03 1.97
C SER A 95 16.00 -18.28 2.47
N VAL A 96 15.00 -17.79 1.76
CA VAL A 96 13.57 -17.97 2.07
C VAL A 96 12.83 -18.59 0.89
N ASP A 97 11.68 -19.22 1.13
CA ASP A 97 10.87 -19.77 0.04
C ASP A 97 10.24 -18.67 -0.81
N ALA A 98 9.69 -17.63 -0.17
CA ALA A 98 9.10 -16.49 -0.88
C ALA A 98 9.59 -15.17 -0.29
N ALA A 99 9.56 -14.12 -1.11
CA ALA A 99 9.71 -12.75 -0.67
C ALA A 99 8.42 -11.96 -1.01
N MET A 100 7.95 -11.12 -0.08
CA MET A 100 6.77 -10.29 -0.31
C MET A 100 7.05 -8.82 0.01
N ALA A 101 6.31 -7.95 -0.69
CA ALA A 101 6.29 -6.51 -0.45
C ALA A 101 4.87 -5.99 -0.64
N CYS A 102 4.28 -5.38 0.40
CA CYS A 102 2.90 -4.94 0.38
C CYS A 102 2.79 -3.43 0.50
N LEU A 103 2.36 -2.75 -0.58
CA LEU A 103 2.16 -1.29 -0.66
C LEU A 103 3.38 -0.49 -0.15
N THR A 104 4.58 -0.94 -0.46
CA THR A 104 5.83 -0.37 0.07
C THR A 104 6.83 0.07 -1.00
N LEU A 105 6.78 -0.46 -2.24
CA LEU A 105 7.74 -0.14 -3.32
C LEU A 105 7.95 1.37 -3.52
N HIS A 106 6.88 2.13 -3.41
CA HIS A 106 6.89 3.59 -3.58
C HIS A 106 7.61 4.35 -2.44
N GLN A 107 8.02 3.66 -1.40
CA GLN A 107 8.79 4.22 -0.27
C GLN A 107 10.29 3.90 -0.37
N TRP A 108 10.70 3.05 -1.30
CA TRP A 108 12.09 2.63 -1.48
C TRP A 108 12.86 3.69 -2.29
N ALA A 109 14.12 3.89 -1.96
CA ALA A 109 14.98 4.87 -2.64
C ALA A 109 15.20 4.46 -4.11
N ASP A 110 15.44 3.17 -4.35
CA ASP A 110 15.43 2.55 -5.67
C ASP A 110 14.62 1.24 -5.63
N TRP A 111 13.36 1.34 -6.00
CA TRP A 111 12.45 0.21 -6.01
C TRP A 111 12.89 -0.92 -6.97
N ARG A 112 13.64 -0.61 -8.04
CA ARG A 112 14.13 -1.65 -8.98
C ARG A 112 15.19 -2.51 -8.33
N ILE A 113 16.12 -1.89 -7.60
CA ILE A 113 17.12 -2.62 -6.81
C ILE A 113 16.41 -3.43 -5.73
N GLY A 114 15.41 -2.86 -5.06
CA GLY A 114 14.63 -3.58 -4.07
C GLY A 114 13.93 -4.82 -4.64
N VAL A 115 13.35 -4.73 -5.83
CA VAL A 115 12.73 -5.89 -6.52
C VAL A 115 13.78 -6.94 -6.89
N GLN A 116 14.98 -6.54 -7.32
CA GLN A 116 16.09 -7.47 -7.57
C GLN A 116 16.51 -8.20 -6.28
N GLU A 117 16.53 -7.51 -5.15
CA GLU A 117 16.82 -8.10 -3.85
C GLU A 117 15.71 -9.08 -3.40
N LEU A 118 14.42 -8.77 -3.63
CA LEU A 118 13.35 -9.74 -3.40
C LEU A 118 13.60 -11.05 -4.18
N ARG A 119 13.96 -10.94 -5.46
CA ARG A 119 14.28 -12.09 -6.32
C ARG A 119 15.54 -12.82 -5.85
N ARG A 120 16.55 -12.08 -5.38
CA ARG A 120 17.80 -12.66 -4.89
C ARG A 120 17.59 -13.53 -3.65
N VAL A 121 16.76 -13.08 -2.72
CA VAL A 121 16.59 -13.77 -1.43
C VAL A 121 15.59 -14.91 -1.48
N ALA A 122 14.63 -14.88 -2.40
CA ALA A 122 13.61 -15.90 -2.58
C ALA A 122 14.16 -17.09 -3.40
N ARG A 123 13.66 -18.29 -3.09
CA ARG A 123 13.97 -19.52 -3.83
C ARG A 123 12.92 -19.90 -4.86
N LYS A 124 11.66 -19.60 -4.56
CA LYS A 124 10.51 -20.09 -5.32
C LYS A 124 9.67 -18.97 -5.89
N ARG A 125 9.44 -17.89 -5.11
CA ARG A 125 8.36 -16.96 -5.46
C ARG A 125 8.59 -15.56 -4.94
N VAL A 126 8.16 -14.56 -5.73
CA VAL A 126 8.02 -13.15 -5.29
C VAL A 126 6.57 -12.73 -5.43
N VAL A 127 6.04 -12.08 -4.40
CA VAL A 127 4.67 -11.53 -4.34
C VAL A 127 4.73 -10.05 -4.00
N ILE A 128 4.20 -9.20 -4.88
CA ILE A 128 4.16 -7.76 -4.68
C ILE A 128 2.71 -7.29 -4.71
N PHE A 129 2.22 -6.80 -3.59
CA PHE A 129 0.94 -6.09 -3.53
C PHE A 129 1.20 -4.60 -3.76
N THR A 130 0.62 -4.05 -4.82
CA THR A 130 0.88 -2.69 -5.29
C THR A 130 -0.37 -1.98 -5.79
N TYR A 131 -0.18 -0.77 -6.29
CA TYR A 131 -1.22 0.06 -6.90
C TYR A 131 -0.81 0.46 -8.32
N ASP A 132 -1.77 0.40 -9.23
CA ASP A 132 -1.63 0.91 -10.59
C ASP A 132 -2.04 2.39 -10.62
N PRO A 133 -1.09 3.32 -10.83
CA PRO A 133 -1.37 4.75 -10.73
C PRO A 133 -2.38 5.30 -11.73
N ILE A 134 -2.67 4.58 -12.84
CA ILE A 134 -3.68 5.01 -13.82
C ILE A 134 -5.11 5.02 -13.24
N TYR A 135 -5.33 4.29 -12.14
CA TYR A 135 -6.64 4.23 -11.48
C TYR A 135 -6.94 5.46 -10.61
N ALA A 136 -5.97 6.33 -10.34
CA ALA A 136 -6.20 7.57 -9.60
C ALA A 136 -7.28 8.43 -10.29
N ASP A 137 -7.24 8.53 -11.61
CA ASP A 137 -8.21 9.31 -12.40
C ASP A 137 -9.56 8.59 -12.60
N ARG A 138 -9.67 7.33 -12.16
CA ARG A 138 -10.90 6.52 -12.24
C ARG A 138 -11.65 6.43 -10.93
N PHE A 139 -11.05 6.89 -9.85
CA PHE A 139 -11.65 6.88 -8.54
C PHE A 139 -12.36 8.21 -8.28
N TRP A 140 -13.68 8.21 -8.19
CA TRP A 140 -14.53 9.41 -8.09
C TRP A 140 -14.07 10.43 -7.04
N LEU A 141 -13.51 9.98 -5.90
CA LEU A 141 -13.01 10.90 -4.88
C LEU A 141 -11.85 11.75 -5.40
N LEU A 142 -10.96 11.14 -6.18
CA LEU A 142 -9.78 11.80 -6.73
C LEU A 142 -10.11 12.55 -8.02
N SER A 143 -10.92 11.95 -8.92
CA SER A 143 -11.26 12.59 -10.20
C SER A 143 -12.18 13.79 -10.05
N ASP A 144 -13.19 13.68 -9.18
CA ASP A 144 -14.26 14.66 -9.12
C ASP A 144 -14.03 15.73 -8.04
N TYR A 145 -13.43 15.36 -6.90
CA TYR A 145 -13.33 16.24 -5.74
C TYR A 145 -11.90 16.60 -5.34
N LEU A 146 -10.94 15.69 -5.48
CA LEU A 146 -9.57 15.88 -4.99
C LEU A 146 -8.50 15.60 -6.07
N PRO A 147 -8.59 16.24 -7.28
CA PRO A 147 -7.69 15.92 -8.38
C PRO A 147 -6.21 16.20 -8.08
N GLU A 148 -5.91 17.25 -7.31
CA GLU A 148 -4.53 17.54 -6.91
C GLU A 148 -3.98 16.50 -5.95
N LEU A 149 -4.81 15.94 -5.06
CA LEU A 149 -4.42 14.82 -4.20
C LEU A 149 -4.24 13.55 -5.03
N GLY A 150 -5.09 13.32 -6.03
CA GLY A 150 -4.97 12.24 -7.01
C GLY A 150 -3.64 12.29 -7.75
N TYR A 151 -3.23 13.46 -8.21
CA TYR A 151 -1.93 13.68 -8.82
C TYR A 151 -0.76 13.35 -7.88
N LEU A 152 -0.82 13.79 -6.61
CA LEU A 152 0.19 13.44 -5.62
C LEU A 152 0.23 11.93 -5.35
N HIS A 153 -0.92 11.30 -5.25
CA HIS A 153 -1.05 9.86 -4.99
C HIS A 153 -0.45 9.04 -6.15
N SER A 154 -0.87 9.32 -7.38
CA SER A 154 -0.44 8.56 -8.57
C SER A 154 1.07 8.63 -8.78
N ARG A 155 1.69 9.78 -8.56
CA ARG A 155 3.14 9.95 -8.76
C ARG A 155 4.02 9.19 -7.78
N ARG A 156 3.48 8.67 -6.71
CA ARG A 156 4.25 7.86 -5.74
C ARG A 156 4.53 6.47 -6.27
N PHE A 157 3.61 5.91 -7.06
CA PHE A 157 3.72 4.54 -7.52
C PHE A 157 4.40 4.49 -8.89
N PRO A 158 5.36 3.58 -9.09
CA PRO A 158 5.89 3.31 -10.42
C PRO A 158 4.76 2.83 -11.35
N PRO A 159 4.82 3.12 -12.66
CA PRO A 159 3.86 2.54 -13.61
C PRO A 159 3.83 1.01 -13.52
N LEU A 160 2.62 0.43 -13.53
CA LEU A 160 2.43 -1.02 -13.33
C LEU A 160 3.27 -1.86 -14.29
N GLU A 161 3.36 -1.47 -15.55
CA GLU A 161 4.17 -2.19 -16.55
C GLU A 161 5.67 -2.20 -16.21
N GLN A 162 6.20 -1.11 -15.66
CA GLN A 162 7.58 -1.08 -15.21
C GLN A 162 7.80 -1.99 -13.98
N GLN A 163 6.83 -2.03 -13.07
CA GLN A 163 6.88 -2.96 -11.92
C GLN A 163 6.84 -4.40 -12.42
N ARG A 164 5.96 -4.73 -13.38
CA ARG A 164 5.84 -6.06 -13.98
C ARG A 164 7.18 -6.50 -14.60
N VAL A 165 7.77 -5.66 -15.45
CA VAL A 165 9.05 -5.97 -16.10
C VAL A 165 10.18 -6.17 -15.07
N ALA A 166 10.25 -5.35 -14.03
CA ALA A 166 11.27 -5.49 -12.99
C ALA A 166 11.08 -6.76 -12.15
N THR A 167 9.84 -7.21 -11.96
CA THR A 167 9.53 -8.41 -11.20
C THR A 167 9.90 -9.69 -11.95
N GLY A 168 9.87 -9.70 -13.29
CA GLY A 168 10.33 -10.81 -14.13
C GLY A 168 9.52 -10.98 -15.42
N ASP A 169 9.94 -11.92 -16.27
CA ASP A 169 9.32 -12.13 -17.57
C ASP A 169 7.95 -12.84 -17.47
N GLU A 170 7.80 -13.77 -16.53
CA GLU A 170 6.59 -14.59 -16.35
C GLU A 170 5.77 -14.12 -15.13
N VAL A 171 5.54 -12.81 -15.03
CA VAL A 171 4.75 -12.24 -13.92
C VAL A 171 3.26 -12.35 -14.22
N GLN A 172 2.55 -13.02 -13.32
CA GLN A 172 1.09 -12.96 -13.27
C GLN A 172 0.64 -11.68 -12.56
N VAL A 173 -0.29 -10.96 -13.18
CA VAL A 173 -0.87 -9.74 -12.63
C VAL A 173 -2.32 -10.03 -12.26
N GLU A 174 -2.61 -10.06 -10.98
CA GLU A 174 -3.96 -10.31 -10.48
C GLU A 174 -4.59 -9.01 -9.99
N THR A 175 -5.88 -8.84 -10.27
CA THR A 175 -6.66 -7.73 -9.73
C THR A 175 -7.03 -8.01 -8.27
N VAL A 176 -6.78 -7.04 -7.40
CA VAL A 176 -7.27 -7.05 -6.03
C VAL A 176 -8.43 -6.07 -5.93
N VAL A 177 -9.64 -6.61 -5.86
CA VAL A 177 -10.86 -5.80 -5.75
C VAL A 177 -11.05 -5.31 -4.32
N VAL A 178 -11.63 -4.12 -4.18
CA VAL A 178 -11.94 -3.53 -2.87
C VAL A 178 -13.41 -3.81 -2.54
N PRO A 179 -13.71 -4.56 -1.48
CA PRO A 179 -15.08 -4.78 -1.01
C PRO A 179 -15.75 -3.48 -0.57
N HIS A 180 -17.07 -3.38 -0.73
CA HIS A 180 -17.84 -2.18 -0.42
C HIS A 180 -17.83 -1.80 1.07
N ASP A 181 -17.64 -2.79 1.94
CA ASP A 181 -17.61 -2.68 3.39
C ASP A 181 -16.18 -2.72 3.97
N CYS A 182 -15.17 -2.58 3.12
CA CYS A 182 -13.76 -2.55 3.51
C CYS A 182 -13.49 -1.44 4.53
N GLU A 183 -12.81 -1.77 5.64
CA GLU A 183 -12.53 -0.83 6.74
C GLU A 183 -11.02 -0.61 7.00
N ASN A 184 -10.18 -0.96 6.04
CA ASN A 184 -8.74 -0.79 6.17
C ASN A 184 -8.26 0.63 5.80
N GLY A 185 -6.94 0.87 5.91
CA GLY A 185 -6.29 2.15 5.56
C GLY A 185 -6.04 2.36 4.07
N LEU A 186 -6.64 1.57 3.16
CA LEU A 186 -6.55 1.84 1.72
C LEU A 186 -7.26 3.13 1.36
N LEU A 187 -6.71 3.90 0.43
CA LEU A 187 -7.34 5.13 -0.04
C LEU A 187 -8.78 4.88 -0.51
N ALA A 188 -9.00 3.77 -1.18
CA ALA A 188 -10.29 3.42 -1.76
C ALA A 188 -11.21 2.59 -0.84
N ALA A 189 -10.86 2.37 0.44
CA ALA A 189 -11.64 1.52 1.34
C ALA A 189 -13.11 1.95 1.47
N HIS A 190 -13.40 3.23 1.38
CA HIS A 190 -14.74 3.77 1.55
C HIS A 190 -15.41 4.19 0.23
N TRP A 191 -15.06 3.55 -0.89
CA TRP A 191 -15.53 3.93 -2.22
C TRP A 191 -17.08 3.98 -2.36
N ARG A 192 -17.82 3.16 -1.61
CA ARG A 192 -19.29 3.15 -1.58
C ARG A 192 -19.87 3.89 -0.38
N ARG A 193 -19.03 4.41 0.52
CA ARG A 193 -19.39 5.10 1.75
C ARG A 193 -18.77 6.52 1.78
N PRO A 194 -19.20 7.41 0.86
CA PRO A 194 -18.54 8.70 0.62
C PRO A 194 -18.47 9.60 1.85
N ARG A 195 -19.46 9.54 2.76
CA ARG A 195 -19.47 10.33 3.99
C ARG A 195 -18.26 10.05 4.89
N ALA A 196 -17.71 8.83 4.86
CA ALA A 196 -16.53 8.49 5.65
C ALA A 196 -15.32 9.39 5.33
N TYR A 197 -15.16 9.82 4.09
CA TYR A 197 -14.06 10.73 3.73
C TYR A 197 -14.21 12.16 4.30
N LEU A 198 -15.40 12.55 4.77
CA LEU A 198 -15.61 13.82 5.46
C LEU A 198 -15.13 13.78 6.92
N GLU A 199 -14.95 12.58 7.48
CA GLU A 199 -14.50 12.38 8.85
C GLU A 199 -12.98 12.50 8.94
N GLU A 200 -12.47 13.40 9.77
CA GLU A 200 -11.04 13.62 9.94
C GLU A 200 -10.34 12.37 10.46
N GLN A 201 -10.98 11.64 11.37
CA GLN A 201 -10.44 10.41 11.93
C GLN A 201 -10.22 9.31 10.86
N VAL A 202 -11.15 9.19 9.91
CA VAL A 202 -11.00 8.26 8.77
C VAL A 202 -9.82 8.68 7.90
N ARG A 203 -9.74 9.97 7.54
CA ARG A 203 -8.63 10.48 6.74
C ARG A 203 -7.27 10.32 7.44
N ALA A 204 -7.22 10.47 8.76
CA ALA A 204 -6.01 10.25 9.55
C ALA A 204 -5.47 8.81 9.43
N GLY A 205 -6.37 7.83 9.22
CA GLY A 205 -6.01 6.42 9.00
C GLY A 205 -5.52 6.09 7.58
N ILE A 206 -5.70 7.00 6.61
CA ILE A 206 -5.37 6.77 5.20
C ILE A 206 -4.07 7.49 4.82
N PRO A 207 -2.98 6.78 4.48
CA PRO A 207 -1.66 7.39 4.25
C PRO A 207 -1.64 8.51 3.19
N THR A 208 -2.49 8.44 2.19
CA THR A 208 -2.57 9.45 1.12
C THR A 208 -2.94 10.83 1.66
N PHE A 209 -3.81 10.91 2.65
CA PHE A 209 -4.17 12.19 3.28
C PHE A 209 -3.09 12.74 4.21
N GLN A 210 -2.07 11.94 4.52
CA GLN A 210 -0.93 12.33 5.35
C GLN A 210 0.28 12.77 4.53
N LEU A 211 0.17 12.80 3.20
CA LEU A 211 1.27 13.26 2.34
C LEU A 211 1.59 14.74 2.56
N PRO A 212 2.87 15.14 2.44
CA PRO A 212 3.23 16.56 2.46
C PRO A 212 2.40 17.37 1.45
N GLY A 213 1.74 18.41 1.93
CA GLY A 213 0.85 19.23 1.12
C GLY A 213 -0.55 18.64 0.85
N ALA A 214 -0.90 17.49 1.40
CA ALA A 214 -2.25 16.92 1.23
C ALA A 214 -3.32 17.82 1.86
N ALA A 215 -3.06 18.36 3.05
CA ALA A 215 -4.03 19.20 3.77
C ALA A 215 -4.50 20.42 2.95
N GLN A 216 -3.61 21.02 2.16
CA GLN A 216 -3.94 22.16 1.28
C GLN A 216 -4.79 21.76 0.07
N ARG A 217 -4.98 20.47 -0.21
CA ARG A 217 -5.66 19.91 -1.37
C ARG A 217 -6.99 19.26 -1.03
N LEU A 218 -7.57 19.60 0.11
CA LEU A 218 -8.83 19.04 0.60
C LEU A 218 -10.05 19.92 0.31
N GLY A 219 -9.90 21.02 -0.45
CA GLY A 219 -10.98 21.96 -0.74
C GLY A 219 -12.23 21.31 -1.32
N GLY A 220 -12.10 20.31 -2.16
CA GLY A 220 -13.23 19.58 -2.75
C GLY A 220 -14.04 18.72 -1.77
N LEU A 221 -13.60 18.55 -0.52
CA LEU A 221 -14.41 17.86 0.50
C LEU A 221 -15.67 18.65 0.87
N GLN A 222 -15.64 19.98 0.75
CA GLN A 222 -16.83 20.80 0.95
C GLN A 222 -17.85 20.53 -0.16
N GLU A 223 -17.41 20.47 -1.41
CA GLU A 223 -18.26 20.14 -2.57
C GLU A 223 -18.84 18.72 -2.43
N LEU A 224 -18.01 17.75 -1.99
CA LEU A 224 -18.50 16.41 -1.67
C LEU A 224 -19.62 16.45 -0.61
N ALA A 225 -19.47 17.25 0.44
CA ALA A 225 -20.47 17.37 1.49
C ALA A 225 -21.80 17.96 0.95
N GLU A 226 -21.73 18.96 0.09
CA GLU A 226 -22.87 19.56 -0.58
C GLU A 226 -23.57 18.58 -1.54
N ASP A 227 -22.81 17.85 -2.34
CA ASP A 227 -23.32 16.83 -3.26
C ASP A 227 -24.00 15.67 -2.52
N LEU A 228 -23.46 15.28 -1.36
CA LEU A 228 -24.08 14.28 -0.49
C LEU A 228 -25.35 14.79 0.19
N GLY A 229 -25.41 16.09 0.53
CA GLY A 229 -26.58 16.73 1.11
C GLY A 229 -27.74 16.87 0.11
N THR A 230 -27.43 17.11 -1.15
CA THR A 230 -28.42 17.30 -2.23
C THR A 230 -28.78 16.02 -2.98
N GLY A 231 -28.05 14.91 -2.74
CA GLY A 231 -28.23 13.65 -3.45
C GLY A 231 -27.51 13.57 -4.81
N ARG A 232 -26.85 14.63 -5.27
CA ARG A 232 -26.12 14.65 -6.56
C ARG A 232 -25.05 13.59 -6.65
N TRP A 233 -24.31 13.33 -5.55
CA TRP A 233 -23.32 12.25 -5.54
C TRP A 233 -23.98 10.88 -5.81
N SER A 234 -25.07 10.57 -5.14
CA SER A 234 -25.79 9.29 -5.29
C SER A 234 -26.40 9.12 -6.69
N GLU A 235 -26.84 10.19 -7.30
CA GLU A 235 -27.36 10.18 -8.67
C GLU A 235 -26.24 9.90 -9.68
N ARG A 236 -25.11 10.60 -9.57
CA ARG A 236 -23.92 10.42 -10.42
C ARG A 236 -23.31 9.03 -10.30
N ASN A 237 -23.26 8.50 -9.09
CA ASN A 237 -22.63 7.23 -8.75
C ASN A 237 -23.62 6.07 -8.54
N ARG A 238 -24.81 6.14 -9.13
CA ARG A 238 -25.88 5.17 -8.91
C ARG A 238 -25.46 3.73 -9.18
N GLU A 239 -24.68 3.51 -10.24
CA GLU A 239 -24.20 2.19 -10.62
C GLU A 239 -23.26 1.59 -9.55
N LEU A 240 -22.41 2.42 -8.93
CA LEU A 240 -21.50 1.98 -7.88
C LEU A 240 -22.26 1.46 -6.65
N LEU A 241 -23.42 2.03 -6.35
CA LEU A 241 -24.18 1.65 -5.15
C LEU A 241 -24.70 0.21 -5.17
N SER A 242 -24.77 -0.41 -6.35
CA SER A 242 -25.20 -1.80 -6.53
C SER A 242 -24.05 -2.83 -6.50
N LEU A 243 -22.80 -2.38 -6.53
CA LEU A 243 -21.62 -3.25 -6.58
C LEU A 243 -21.22 -3.72 -5.19
N GLU A 244 -20.88 -4.98 -5.07
CA GLU A 244 -20.35 -5.56 -3.82
C GLU A 244 -18.82 -5.35 -3.69
N GLN A 245 -18.13 -5.17 -4.82
CA GLN A 245 -16.69 -4.94 -4.88
C GLN A 245 -16.33 -4.16 -6.15
N LEU A 246 -15.19 -3.48 -6.13
CA LEU A 246 -14.78 -2.63 -7.25
C LEU A 246 -13.27 -2.74 -7.49
N ASP A 247 -12.87 -2.79 -8.76
CA ASP A 247 -11.47 -2.64 -9.16
C ASP A 247 -11.07 -1.15 -9.08
N LEU A 248 -10.23 -0.84 -8.12
CA LEU A 248 -9.72 0.51 -7.85
C LEU A 248 -8.20 0.59 -7.96
N GLY A 249 -7.61 -0.30 -8.77
CA GLY A 249 -6.21 -0.22 -9.15
C GLY A 249 -5.25 -1.01 -8.26
N TYR A 250 -5.72 -1.76 -7.28
CA TYR A 250 -4.83 -2.63 -6.51
C TYR A 250 -4.50 -3.91 -7.29
N ARG A 251 -3.24 -4.30 -7.24
CA ARG A 251 -2.70 -5.43 -8.02
C ARG A 251 -1.79 -6.31 -7.18
N LEU A 252 -1.84 -7.60 -7.45
CA LEU A 252 -0.79 -8.54 -7.05
C LEU A 252 0.06 -8.89 -8.26
N LEU A 253 1.36 -8.74 -8.12
CA LEU A 253 2.35 -9.24 -9.07
C LEU A 253 2.93 -10.50 -8.44
N VAL A 254 2.80 -11.63 -9.12
CA VAL A 254 3.26 -12.93 -8.66
C VAL A 254 4.20 -13.51 -9.70
N THR A 255 5.40 -13.89 -9.32
CA THR A 255 6.35 -14.59 -10.20
C THR A 255 6.95 -15.79 -9.49
N GLU A 256 7.02 -16.90 -10.21
CA GLU A 256 7.84 -18.07 -9.85
C GLU A 256 9.31 -17.82 -10.26
N LEU A 257 10.28 -18.42 -9.53
CA LEU A 257 11.74 -18.23 -9.72
C LEU A 257 12.42 -19.52 -10.15
#